data_e6099732e05f86866e448069173d2ce3
#
_entry.id   e6099732e05f86866e448069173d2ce3
#
_cell.length_a   1.000
_cell.length_b   1.000
_cell.length_c   1.000
_cell.angle_alpha   90.00
_cell.angle_beta   90.00
_cell.angle_gamma   90.00
#
_symmetry.space_group_name_H-M   'P 1'
#
loop_
_entity.id
_entity.type
_entity.pdbx_description
1 polymer ?
#
loop_
_entity_poly.entity_id
_entity_poly.type
_entity_poly.pdbx_seq_one_letter_code
_entity_poly.pdbx_strand_id
1 'polypeptide(L)'
;IFVLLYQTFGRFDEALLIMATLPFALTGGLWLLYLLGFNQSIATAVGFIALSGVSAEFGVVMLIYLKQALADRGDNPTPNEIDDAVREGALLRVRPKAMTVAVILAGLLPILLGSGTGSEVMRRIAAPMIGGMLTAPLLSMLVIPAGYLMLRRRSFRASA
;
A
#
# COMPACT_ATOMS: atom_id res chain seq x y z
N ILE A 1 4.78 6.59 11.39
CA ILE A 1 4.50 6.55 9.93
C ILE A 1 4.00 7.93 9.48
N PHE A 2 2.91 8.47 10.03
CA PHE A 2 2.33 9.75 9.59
C PHE A 2 3.33 10.93 9.60
N VAL A 3 4.09 11.09 10.66
CA VAL A 3 5.09 12.18 10.79
C VAL A 3 6.15 12.08 9.69
N LEU A 4 6.65 10.87 9.42
CA LEU A 4 7.62 10.62 8.36
C LEU A 4 7.04 10.89 6.98
N LEU A 5 5.79 10.49 6.73
CA LEU A 5 5.08 10.78 5.49
C LEU A 5 4.90 12.28 5.27
N TYR A 6 4.50 13.00 6.31
CA TYR A 6 4.34 14.45 6.25
C TYR A 6 5.67 15.15 5.97
N GLN A 7 6.75 14.71 6.61
CA GLN A 7 8.08 15.25 6.39
C GLN A 7 8.60 14.98 4.95
N THR A 8 8.26 13.82 4.39
CA THR A 8 8.68 13.43 3.04
C THR A 8 7.94 14.20 1.95
N PHE A 9 6.63 14.37 2.10
CA PHE A 9 5.79 14.98 1.06
C PHE A 9 5.52 16.48 1.25
N GLY A 10 5.68 16.99 2.48
CA GLY A 10 5.40 18.39 2.83
C GLY A 10 3.92 18.79 2.70
N ARG A 11 3.01 17.86 2.40
CA ARG A 11 1.57 18.08 2.23
C ARG A 11 0.76 17.12 3.09
N PHE A 12 -0.14 17.69 3.87
CA PHE A 12 -1.03 16.93 4.75
C PHE A 12 -1.95 15.97 3.98
N ASP A 13 -2.49 16.43 2.86
CA ASP A 13 -3.43 15.67 2.04
C ASP A 13 -2.81 14.39 1.48
N GLU A 14 -1.55 14.45 1.05
CA GLU A 14 -0.82 13.32 0.49
C GLU A 14 -0.48 12.29 1.58
N ALA A 15 -0.06 12.75 2.75
CA ALA A 15 0.17 11.86 3.90
C ALA A 15 -1.11 11.19 4.37
N LEU A 16 -2.23 11.92 4.40
CA LEU A 16 -3.53 11.38 4.76
C LEU A 16 -4.04 10.35 3.74
N LEU A 17 -3.79 10.58 2.46
CA LEU A 17 -4.15 9.64 1.40
C LEU A 17 -3.47 8.27 1.60
N ILE A 18 -2.16 8.27 1.92
CA ILE A 18 -1.43 7.03 2.19
C ILE A 18 -1.97 6.38 3.47
N MET A 19 -2.19 7.14 4.53
CA MET A 19 -2.75 6.61 5.79
C MET A 19 -4.13 5.99 5.58
N ALA A 20 -4.95 6.54 4.70
CA ALA A 20 -6.28 6.00 4.37
C ALA A 20 -6.21 4.62 3.67
N THR A 21 -5.08 4.25 3.07
CA THR A 21 -4.92 2.92 2.46
C THR A 21 -4.58 1.82 3.47
N LEU A 22 -4.06 2.17 4.66
CA LEU A 22 -3.66 1.19 5.68
C LEU A 22 -4.81 0.32 6.20
N PRO A 23 -5.98 0.86 6.55
CA PRO A 23 -7.12 0.04 7.00
C PRO A 23 -7.52 -1.02 5.97
N PHE A 24 -7.46 -0.69 4.68
CA PHE A 24 -7.78 -1.64 3.60
C PHE A 24 -6.75 -2.76 3.51
N ALA A 25 -5.47 -2.46 3.73
CA ALA A 25 -4.42 -3.48 3.76
C ALA A 25 -4.62 -4.45 4.94
N LEU A 26 -5.02 -3.93 6.11
CA LEU A 26 -5.26 -4.75 7.30
C LEU A 26 -6.45 -5.69 7.14
N THR A 27 -7.46 -5.35 6.33
CA THR A 27 -8.63 -6.22 6.10
C THR A 27 -8.24 -7.58 5.53
N GLY A 28 -7.30 -7.64 4.56
CA GLY A 28 -6.80 -8.90 4.01
C GLY A 28 -6.10 -9.77 5.04
N GLY A 29 -5.32 -9.16 5.93
CA GLY A 29 -4.69 -9.85 7.05
C GLY A 29 -5.72 -10.45 8.03
N LEU A 30 -6.76 -9.69 8.36
CA LEU A 30 -7.86 -10.15 9.23
C LEU A 30 -8.62 -11.33 8.61
N TRP A 31 -8.91 -11.26 7.31
CA TRP A 31 -9.58 -12.34 6.59
C TRP A 31 -8.77 -13.65 6.62
N LEU A 32 -7.46 -13.57 6.37
CA LEU A 32 -6.63 -14.77 6.39
C LEU A 32 -6.50 -15.35 7.80
N LEU A 33 -6.38 -14.53 8.84
CA LEU A 33 -6.41 -15.00 10.23
C LEU A 33 -7.71 -15.74 10.56
N TYR A 34 -8.83 -15.19 10.13
CA TYR A 34 -10.15 -15.81 10.34
C TYR A 34 -10.26 -17.16 9.61
N LEU A 35 -9.83 -17.23 8.36
CA LEU A 35 -9.85 -18.45 7.55
C LEU A 35 -8.95 -19.57 8.12
N LEU A 36 -7.82 -19.19 8.72
CA LEU A 36 -6.89 -20.13 9.34
C LEU A 36 -7.29 -20.51 10.78
N GLY A 37 -8.33 -19.87 11.33
CA GLY A 37 -8.78 -20.10 12.69
C GLY A 37 -7.79 -19.65 13.77
N PHE A 38 -6.91 -18.70 13.48
CA PHE A 38 -5.96 -18.17 14.45
C PHE A 38 -6.60 -17.09 15.31
N ASN A 39 -6.51 -17.29 16.64
CA ASN A 39 -6.90 -16.26 17.59
C ASN A 39 -5.91 -15.08 17.57
N GLN A 40 -6.42 -13.88 17.83
CA GLN A 40 -5.58 -12.71 17.98
C GLN A 40 -4.62 -12.88 19.17
N SER A 41 -3.36 -12.56 18.94
CA SER A 41 -2.28 -12.68 19.92
C SER A 41 -1.25 -11.57 19.71
N ILE A 42 -0.30 -11.43 20.61
CA ILE A 42 0.81 -10.50 20.42
C ILE A 42 1.56 -10.78 19.11
N ALA A 43 1.73 -12.05 18.77
CA ALA A 43 2.38 -12.47 17.52
C ALA A 43 1.63 -11.96 16.27
N THR A 44 0.30 -12.06 16.25
CA THR A 44 -0.51 -11.52 15.14
C THR A 44 -0.43 -9.99 15.08
N ALA A 45 -0.40 -9.31 16.23
CA ALA A 45 -0.22 -7.86 16.28
C ALA A 45 1.11 -7.42 15.67
N VAL A 46 2.20 -8.12 15.95
CA VAL A 46 3.51 -7.87 15.31
C VAL A 46 3.42 -8.03 13.79
N GLY A 47 2.73 -9.06 13.30
CA GLY A 47 2.48 -9.25 11.88
C GLY A 47 1.70 -8.10 11.23
N PHE A 48 0.70 -7.55 11.91
CA PHE A 48 -0.03 -6.37 11.45
C PHE A 48 0.81 -5.09 11.44
N ILE A 49 1.69 -4.89 12.43
CA ILE A 49 2.61 -3.76 12.45
C ILE A 49 3.57 -3.84 11.26
N ALA A 50 4.14 -5.00 10.99
CA ALA A 50 5.00 -5.22 9.83
C ALA A 50 4.24 -4.99 8.51
N LEU A 51 3.03 -5.52 8.38
CA LEU A 51 2.15 -5.32 7.23
C LEU A 51 1.86 -3.84 6.98
N SER A 52 1.57 -3.07 8.04
CA SER A 52 1.28 -1.64 7.90
C SER A 52 2.50 -0.85 7.41
N GLY A 53 3.71 -1.22 7.83
CA GLY A 53 4.95 -0.63 7.32
C GLY A 53 5.14 -0.85 5.83
N VAL A 54 5.00 -2.08 5.37
CA VAL A 54 5.13 -2.42 3.94
C VAL A 54 4.00 -1.81 3.10
N SER A 55 2.78 -1.75 3.64
CA SER A 55 1.66 -1.10 2.96
C SER A 55 1.87 0.41 2.79
N ALA A 56 2.43 1.08 3.81
CA ALA A 56 2.81 2.48 3.70
C ALA A 56 3.89 2.69 2.64
N GLU A 57 4.90 1.81 2.56
CA GLU A 57 5.93 1.84 1.53
C GLU A 57 5.31 1.75 0.12
N PHE A 58 4.38 0.83 -0.10
CA PHE A 58 3.66 0.75 -1.38
C PHE A 58 2.91 2.03 -1.73
N GLY A 59 2.35 2.70 -0.73
CA GLY A 59 1.69 4.00 -0.89
C GLY A 59 2.66 5.11 -1.27
N VAL A 60 3.75 5.22 -0.54
CA VAL A 60 4.81 6.22 -0.77
C VAL A 60 5.39 6.10 -2.17
N VAL A 61 5.81 4.90 -2.53
CA VAL A 61 6.40 4.65 -3.86
C VAL A 61 5.41 4.98 -4.96
N MET A 62 4.14 4.58 -4.83
CA MET A 62 3.11 4.91 -5.82
C MET A 62 2.94 6.42 -5.98
N LEU A 63 2.85 7.15 -4.88
CA LEU A 63 2.63 8.60 -4.90
C LEU A 63 3.82 9.35 -5.51
N ILE A 64 5.06 8.93 -5.22
CA ILE A 64 6.27 9.51 -5.82
C ILE A 64 6.23 9.39 -7.34
N TYR A 65 5.85 8.22 -7.87
CA TYR A 65 5.78 8.02 -9.34
C TYR A 65 4.64 8.78 -9.99
N LEU A 66 3.49 8.91 -9.31
CA LEU A 66 2.41 9.76 -9.80
C LEU A 66 2.83 11.23 -9.88
N LYS A 67 3.56 11.71 -8.86
CA LYS A 67 4.11 13.09 -8.86
C LYS A 67 5.15 13.29 -9.96
N GLN A 68 6.01 12.32 -10.18
CA GLN A 68 7.02 12.36 -11.22
C GLN A 68 6.39 12.37 -12.62
N ALA A 69 5.45 11.44 -12.89
CA ALA A 69 4.72 11.41 -14.16
C ALA A 69 3.94 12.70 -14.44
N LEU A 70 3.46 13.36 -13.40
CA LEU A 70 2.79 14.66 -13.54
C LEU A 70 3.79 15.81 -13.77
N ALA A 71 4.94 15.79 -13.11
CA ALA A 71 6.00 16.79 -13.30
C ALA A 71 6.57 16.78 -14.73
N ASP A 72 6.64 15.60 -15.35
CA ASP A 72 7.11 15.43 -16.74
C ASP A 72 6.15 16.07 -17.77
N ARG A 73 4.91 16.43 -17.37
CA ARG A 73 3.89 17.06 -18.23
C ARG A 73 3.90 18.61 -18.16
N GLY A 74 4.77 19.22 -17.33
CA GLY A 74 4.93 20.67 -17.20
C GLY A 74 4.10 21.30 -16.08
N ASP A 75 4.21 22.64 -15.95
CA ASP A 75 3.67 23.37 -14.79
C ASP A 75 2.13 23.54 -14.77
N ASN A 76 1.46 23.42 -15.92
CA ASN A 76 0.01 23.58 -16.04
C ASN A 76 -0.62 22.50 -16.93
N PRO A 77 -0.63 21.22 -16.49
CA PRO A 77 -1.22 20.14 -17.26
C PRO A 77 -2.74 20.28 -17.35
N THR A 78 -3.30 20.00 -18.52
CA THR A 78 -4.75 19.93 -18.72
C THR A 78 -5.37 18.76 -17.93
N PRO A 79 -6.67 18.80 -17.61
CA PRO A 79 -7.33 17.70 -16.88
C PRO A 79 -7.15 16.31 -17.53
N ASN A 80 -7.10 16.27 -18.87
CA ASN A 80 -6.88 15.01 -19.60
C ASN A 80 -5.43 14.53 -19.46
N GLU A 81 -4.45 15.44 -19.48
CA GLU A 81 -3.05 15.10 -19.26
C GLU A 81 -2.78 14.62 -17.84
N ILE A 82 -3.53 15.11 -16.85
CA ILE A 82 -3.47 14.59 -15.48
C ILE A 82 -3.97 13.14 -15.41
N ASP A 83 -5.09 12.84 -16.06
CA ASP A 83 -5.66 11.49 -16.09
C ASP A 83 -4.70 10.51 -16.80
N ASP A 84 -4.10 10.91 -17.91
CA ASP A 84 -3.12 10.11 -18.66
C ASP A 84 -1.81 9.90 -17.87
N ALA A 85 -1.28 10.94 -17.22
CA ALA A 85 -0.09 10.84 -16.40
C ALA A 85 -0.28 9.90 -15.20
N VAL A 86 -1.43 9.99 -14.53
CA VAL A 86 -1.77 9.10 -13.41
C VAL A 86 -1.91 7.66 -13.88
N ARG A 87 -2.55 7.43 -15.02
CA ARG A 87 -2.71 6.09 -15.60
C ARG A 87 -1.37 5.49 -16.00
N GLU A 88 -0.52 6.25 -16.66
CA GLU A 88 0.81 5.83 -17.07
C GLU A 88 1.70 5.53 -15.86
N GLY A 89 1.78 6.43 -14.88
CA GLY A 89 2.54 6.24 -13.65
C GLY A 89 2.08 5.03 -12.84
N ALA A 90 0.77 4.75 -12.80
CA ALA A 90 0.23 3.57 -12.16
C ALA A 90 0.62 2.27 -12.90
N LEU A 91 0.48 2.24 -14.23
CA LEU A 91 0.78 1.06 -15.05
C LEU A 91 2.26 0.66 -14.99
N LEU A 92 3.18 1.63 -15.01
CA LEU A 92 4.62 1.38 -14.91
C LEU A 92 5.02 0.70 -13.59
N ARG A 93 4.19 0.82 -12.56
CA ARG A 93 4.44 0.25 -11.23
C ARG A 93 3.79 -1.10 -10.96
N VAL A 94 2.91 -1.57 -11.82
CA VAL A 94 2.27 -2.89 -11.68
C VAL A 94 3.32 -3.99 -11.61
N ARG A 95 4.24 -4.02 -12.58
CA ARG A 95 5.24 -5.08 -12.72
C ARG A 95 6.23 -5.14 -11.56
N PRO A 96 6.94 -4.04 -11.17
CA PRO A 96 7.84 -4.06 -10.01
C PRO A 96 7.13 -4.44 -8.71
N LYS A 97 5.92 -3.93 -8.49
CA LYS A 97 5.11 -4.26 -7.31
C LYS A 97 4.75 -5.74 -7.24
N ALA A 98 4.31 -6.31 -8.37
CA ALA A 98 3.98 -7.72 -8.43
C ALA A 98 5.19 -8.62 -8.13
N MET A 99 6.39 -8.24 -8.61
CA MET A 99 7.63 -8.96 -8.30
C MET A 99 7.97 -8.89 -6.81
N THR A 100 7.90 -7.71 -6.18
CA THR A 100 8.16 -7.56 -4.74
C THR A 100 7.20 -8.39 -3.91
N VAL A 101 5.91 -8.33 -4.22
CA VAL A 101 4.87 -9.13 -3.53
C VAL A 101 5.14 -10.62 -3.69
N ALA A 102 5.46 -11.08 -4.89
CA ALA A 102 5.76 -12.48 -5.16
C ALA A 102 6.96 -12.99 -4.35
N VAL A 103 8.03 -12.20 -4.25
CA VAL A 103 9.23 -12.54 -3.45
C VAL A 103 8.89 -12.61 -1.96
N ILE A 104 8.14 -11.65 -1.43
CA ILE A 104 7.73 -11.64 -0.02
C ILE A 104 6.84 -12.85 0.29
N LEU A 105 5.85 -13.12 -0.57
CA LEU A 105 4.97 -14.28 -0.41
C LEU A 105 5.75 -15.60 -0.49
N ALA A 106 6.67 -15.74 -1.43
CA ALA A 106 7.54 -16.92 -1.54
C ALA A 106 8.41 -17.13 -0.28
N GLY A 107 8.87 -16.05 0.36
CA GLY A 107 9.61 -16.11 1.62
C GLY A 107 8.74 -16.45 2.83
N LEU A 108 7.50 -15.98 2.87
CA LEU A 108 6.58 -16.20 4.00
C LEU A 108 5.82 -17.54 3.93
N LEU A 109 5.56 -18.08 2.73
CA LEU A 109 4.84 -19.35 2.57
C LEU A 109 5.48 -20.52 3.31
N PRO A 110 6.81 -20.76 3.21
CA PRO A 110 7.44 -21.87 3.96
C PRO A 110 7.34 -21.66 5.48
N ILE A 111 7.33 -20.41 5.96
CA ILE A 111 7.13 -20.09 7.37
C ILE A 111 5.70 -20.45 7.82
N LEU A 112 4.71 -20.13 6.99
CA LEU A 112 3.31 -20.45 7.28
C LEU A 112 3.05 -21.97 7.31
N LEU A 113 3.72 -22.74 6.44
CA LEU A 113 3.57 -24.19 6.31
C LEU A 113 4.51 -24.97 7.23
N GLY A 114 5.50 -24.29 7.83
CA GLY A 114 6.49 -24.91 8.70
C GLY A 114 5.88 -25.63 9.91
N SER A 115 6.52 -26.71 10.34
CA SER A 115 6.16 -27.46 11.55
C SER A 115 7.42 -27.63 12.43
N GLY A 116 7.24 -27.55 13.75
CA GLY A 116 8.32 -27.67 14.71
C GLY A 116 8.12 -26.78 15.93
N THR A 117 9.00 -26.90 16.91
CA THR A 117 8.96 -26.07 18.12
C THR A 117 9.19 -24.60 17.77
N GLY A 118 8.27 -23.71 18.18
CA GLY A 118 8.30 -22.27 17.87
C GLY A 118 7.67 -21.88 16.54
N SER A 119 7.33 -22.84 15.67
CA SER A 119 6.68 -22.55 14.39
C SER A 119 5.30 -21.88 14.56
N GLU A 120 4.59 -22.15 15.64
CA GLU A 120 3.28 -21.55 15.93
C GLU A 120 3.34 -20.01 16.00
N VAL A 121 4.36 -19.46 16.66
CA VAL A 121 4.53 -18.02 16.76
C VAL A 121 4.83 -17.42 15.39
N MET A 122 5.76 -18.03 14.65
CA MET A 122 6.13 -17.59 13.30
C MET A 122 4.95 -17.64 12.33
N ARG A 123 4.15 -18.69 12.38
CA ARG A 123 2.92 -18.83 11.57
C ARG A 123 1.91 -17.72 11.88
N ARG A 124 1.75 -17.37 13.15
CA ARG A 124 0.85 -16.28 13.57
C ARG A 124 1.33 -14.89 13.15
N ILE A 125 2.63 -14.68 13.01
CA ILE A 125 3.22 -13.45 12.46
C ILE A 125 3.04 -13.43 10.94
N ALA A 126 3.31 -14.54 10.26
CA ALA A 126 3.26 -14.62 8.79
C ALA A 126 1.83 -14.54 8.23
N ALA A 127 0.84 -15.09 8.93
CA ALA A 127 -0.54 -15.14 8.45
C ALA A 127 -1.13 -13.74 8.09
N PRO A 128 -1.14 -12.73 8.98
CA PRO A 128 -1.66 -11.42 8.63
C PRO A 128 -0.84 -10.73 7.54
N MET A 129 0.48 -10.97 7.49
CA MET A 129 1.34 -10.42 6.45
C MET A 129 0.98 -10.99 5.08
N ILE A 130 0.81 -12.30 4.95
CA ILE A 130 0.43 -12.95 3.67
C ILE A 130 -0.94 -12.46 3.22
N GLY A 131 -1.94 -12.45 4.10
CA GLY A 131 -3.28 -11.97 3.76
C GLY A 131 -3.30 -10.50 3.32
N GLY A 132 -2.60 -9.65 4.05
CA GLY A 132 -2.49 -8.23 3.70
C GLY A 132 -1.68 -7.97 2.43
N MET A 133 -0.65 -8.78 2.16
CA MET A 133 0.15 -8.66 0.93
C MET A 133 -0.61 -9.01 -0.34
N LEU A 134 -1.68 -9.77 -0.24
CA LEU A 134 -2.58 -10.01 -1.39
C LEU A 134 -3.48 -8.80 -1.65
N THR A 135 -3.98 -8.15 -0.61
CA THR A 135 -4.95 -7.05 -0.72
C THR A 135 -4.30 -5.67 -0.82
N ALA A 136 -3.23 -5.39 -0.07
CA ALA A 136 -2.58 -4.09 -0.02
C ALA A 136 -2.09 -3.57 -1.39
N PRO A 137 -1.40 -4.36 -2.24
CA PRO A 137 -0.96 -3.89 -3.54
C PRO A 137 -2.11 -3.58 -4.47
N LEU A 138 -3.14 -4.44 -4.51
CA LEU A 138 -4.32 -4.25 -5.36
C LEU A 138 -5.07 -2.97 -4.98
N LEU A 139 -5.34 -2.80 -3.69
CA LEU A 139 -6.05 -1.62 -3.19
C LEU A 139 -5.22 -0.34 -3.34
N SER A 140 -3.91 -0.39 -3.08
CA SER A 140 -3.06 0.78 -3.27
C SER A 140 -2.97 1.22 -4.74
N MET A 141 -3.07 0.29 -5.69
CA MET A 141 -3.10 0.60 -7.13
C MET A 141 -4.40 1.25 -7.58
N LEU A 142 -5.50 1.03 -6.87
CA LEU A 142 -6.80 1.62 -7.18
C LEU A 142 -7.06 2.89 -6.37
N VAL A 143 -6.83 2.82 -5.06
CA VAL A 143 -7.21 3.90 -4.13
C VAL A 143 -6.27 5.11 -4.26
N ILE A 144 -4.96 4.89 -4.40
CA ILE A 144 -4.00 6.00 -4.45
C ILE A 144 -4.14 6.83 -5.73
N PRO A 145 -4.17 6.24 -6.95
CA PRO A 145 -4.39 7.02 -8.16
C PRO A 145 -5.74 7.74 -8.16
N ALA A 146 -6.82 7.06 -7.75
CA ALA A 146 -8.15 7.66 -7.66
C ALA A 146 -8.20 8.82 -6.66
N GLY A 147 -7.66 8.64 -5.46
CA GLY A 147 -7.56 9.67 -4.43
C GLY A 147 -6.71 10.85 -4.88
N TYR A 148 -5.59 10.61 -5.53
CA TYR A 148 -4.71 11.64 -6.06
C TYR A 148 -5.39 12.48 -7.15
N LEU A 149 -6.13 11.86 -8.06
CA LEU A 149 -6.95 12.55 -9.04
C LEU A 149 -8.01 13.44 -8.38
N MET A 150 -8.69 12.93 -7.36
CA MET A 150 -9.69 13.72 -6.63
C MET A 150 -9.08 14.94 -5.93
N LEU A 151 -7.92 14.79 -5.31
CA LEU A 151 -7.20 15.89 -4.65
C LEU A 151 -6.76 16.95 -5.67
N ARG A 152 -6.20 16.55 -6.81
CA ARG A 152 -5.77 17.47 -7.86
C ARG A 152 -6.94 18.19 -8.52
N ARG A 153 -8.00 17.51 -8.86
CA ARG A 153 -9.21 18.13 -9.44
C ARG A 153 -9.86 19.14 -8.49
N ARG A 154 -9.83 18.91 -7.17
CA ARG A 154 -10.29 19.88 -6.17
C ARG A 154 -9.40 21.13 -6.15
N SER A 155 -8.10 20.98 -6.22
CA SER A 155 -7.15 22.11 -6.25
C SER A 155 -7.37 23.01 -7.47
N PHE A 156 -7.63 22.42 -8.63
CA PHE A 156 -7.93 23.19 -9.85
C PHE A 156 -9.26 23.96 -9.78
N ARG A 157 -10.28 23.38 -9.15
CA ARG A 157 -11.58 24.06 -8.96
C ARG A 157 -11.54 25.19 -7.94
N ALA A 158 -10.57 25.17 -7.03
CA ALA A 158 -10.41 26.22 -6.02
C ALA A 158 -9.58 27.42 -6.53
N SER A 159 -8.86 27.26 -7.65
CA SER A 159 -8.03 28.31 -8.27
C SER A 159 -8.66 28.94 -9.52
N ALA A 160 -9.82 28.47 -9.95
CA ALA A 160 -10.66 29.03 -11.00
C ALA A 160 -11.84 29.80 -10.42
#